data_29a2469a5f4c9495a9d8a9f093c95258
#
_entry.id   29a2469a5f4c9495a9d8a9f093c95258
#
_cell.length_a   1.000
_cell.length_b   1.000
_cell.length_c   1.000
_cell.angle_alpha   90.00
_cell.angle_beta   90.00
_cell.angle_gamma   90.00
#
_symmetry.space_group_name_H-M   'P 1'
#
loop_
_entity.id
_entity.type
_entity.pdbx_description
1 polymer ?
#
loop_
_entity_poly.entity_id
_entity_poly.type
_entity_poly.pdbx_seq_one_letter_code
_entity_poly.pdbx_strand_id
1 'polypeptide(L)'
;MYREANKERISEVKKAYREANKEKILDQQNIYTKQRRKSDPLYRLTLTYRRSCHRAFQSISQKKNVKSLKLLGLETWEELSKYFESQFYDHPKTGEKMTFDNHGRYGWHIDHIIPLSTAETEEDIIKLCHYTNLQPMWAEQNLSKSNKILDK
;
A
#
# COMPACT_ATOMS: atom_id res chain seq x y z
N MET A 1 -12.28 -36.88 1.72
CA MET A 1 -11.68 -38.18 1.42
C MET A 1 -10.67 -38.18 0.24
N TYR A 2 -11.02 -37.99 -1.05
CA TYR A 2 -10.03 -38.01 -2.16
C TYR A 2 -8.92 -36.97 -2.06
N ARG A 3 -9.25 -35.71 -1.68
CA ARG A 3 -8.28 -34.61 -1.52
C ARG A 3 -7.27 -34.86 -0.41
N GLU A 4 -7.67 -35.45 0.70
CA GLU A 4 -6.78 -35.74 1.83
C GLU A 4 -5.79 -36.84 1.46
N ALA A 5 -6.29 -37.94 0.88
CA ALA A 5 -5.47 -39.07 0.45
C ALA A 5 -4.45 -38.71 -0.66
N ASN A 6 -4.67 -37.60 -1.41
CA ASN A 6 -3.81 -37.21 -2.52
C ASN A 6 -3.14 -35.83 -2.29
N LYS A 7 -3.13 -35.32 -1.09
CA LYS A 7 -2.66 -33.97 -0.75
C LYS A 7 -1.22 -33.71 -1.19
N GLU A 8 -0.32 -34.61 -0.91
CA GLU A 8 1.10 -34.50 -1.28
C GLU A 8 1.27 -34.53 -2.81
N ARG A 9 0.67 -35.50 -3.50
CA ARG A 9 0.70 -35.61 -4.96
C ARG A 9 0.14 -34.33 -5.63
N ILE A 10 -0.97 -33.82 -5.13
CA ILE A 10 -1.56 -32.57 -5.63
C ILE A 10 -0.61 -31.36 -5.41
N SER A 11 0.08 -31.34 -4.27
CA SER A 11 1.06 -30.30 -3.95
C SER A 11 2.25 -30.35 -4.91
N GLU A 12 2.80 -31.52 -5.15
CA GLU A 12 3.92 -31.74 -6.08
C GLU A 12 3.56 -31.37 -7.52
N VAL A 13 2.41 -31.82 -8.02
CA VAL A 13 1.93 -31.44 -9.36
C VAL A 13 1.75 -29.93 -9.51
N LYS A 14 1.18 -29.27 -8.49
CA LYS A 14 1.04 -27.81 -8.49
C LYS A 14 2.39 -27.09 -8.45
N LYS A 15 3.36 -27.62 -7.72
CA LYS A 15 4.72 -27.08 -7.66
C LYS A 15 5.40 -27.22 -9.02
N ALA A 16 5.38 -28.39 -9.62
CA ALA A 16 5.96 -28.64 -10.93
C ALA A 16 5.32 -27.75 -12.02
N TYR A 17 3.98 -27.61 -12.00
CA TYR A 17 3.28 -26.74 -12.94
C TYR A 17 3.70 -25.26 -12.79
N ARG A 18 3.83 -24.77 -11.53
CA ARG A 18 4.27 -23.40 -11.27
C ARG A 18 5.70 -23.15 -11.72
N GLU A 19 6.60 -24.08 -11.50
CA GLU A 19 7.97 -23.98 -11.99
C GLU A 19 8.02 -23.95 -13.52
N ALA A 20 7.35 -24.88 -14.19
CA ALA A 20 7.31 -24.97 -15.65
C ALA A 20 6.64 -23.75 -16.32
N ASN A 21 5.74 -23.04 -15.62
CA ASN A 21 4.98 -21.91 -16.16
C ASN A 21 5.29 -20.59 -15.47
N LYS A 22 6.39 -20.48 -14.74
CA LYS A 22 6.73 -19.35 -13.88
C LYS A 22 6.69 -17.99 -14.62
N GLU A 23 7.33 -17.89 -15.76
CA GLU A 23 7.36 -16.66 -16.58
C GLU A 23 5.97 -16.28 -17.05
N LYS A 24 5.23 -17.23 -17.62
CA LYS A 24 3.86 -16.98 -18.11
C LYS A 24 2.92 -16.53 -17.00
N ILE A 25 3.02 -17.11 -15.81
CA ILE A 25 2.23 -16.74 -14.63
C ILE A 25 2.59 -15.33 -14.18
N LEU A 26 3.88 -14.99 -14.15
CA LEU A 26 4.38 -13.68 -13.77
C LEU A 26 3.90 -12.60 -14.75
N ASP A 27 3.97 -12.85 -16.05
CA ASP A 27 3.51 -11.92 -17.08
C ASP A 27 2.00 -11.67 -16.97
N GLN A 28 1.21 -12.72 -16.81
CA GLN A 28 -0.23 -12.59 -16.61
C GLN A 28 -0.56 -11.78 -15.34
N GLN A 29 0.16 -12.02 -14.23
CA GLN A 29 0.00 -11.26 -12.99
C GLN A 29 0.39 -9.79 -13.18
N ASN A 30 1.45 -9.50 -13.91
CA ASN A 30 1.89 -8.14 -14.21
C ASN A 30 0.86 -7.39 -15.07
N ILE A 31 0.33 -8.03 -16.12
CA ILE A 31 -0.73 -7.47 -16.97
C ILE A 31 -1.98 -7.17 -16.15
N TYR A 32 -2.46 -8.15 -15.38
CA TYR A 32 -3.62 -8.00 -14.50
C TYR A 32 -3.43 -6.85 -13.49
N THR A 33 -2.28 -6.82 -12.82
CA THR A 33 -1.95 -5.76 -11.85
C THR A 33 -1.91 -4.39 -12.49
N LYS A 34 -1.30 -4.28 -13.68
CA LYS A 34 -1.22 -3.03 -14.45
C LYS A 34 -2.61 -2.53 -14.87
N GLN A 35 -3.46 -3.41 -15.36
CA GLN A 35 -4.84 -3.08 -15.73
C GLN A 35 -5.65 -2.64 -14.51
N ARG A 36 -5.62 -3.44 -13.45
CA ARG A 36 -6.38 -3.15 -12.22
C ARG A 36 -5.95 -1.84 -11.54
N ARG A 37 -4.67 -1.51 -11.57
CA ARG A 37 -4.18 -0.21 -11.05
C ARG A 37 -4.72 1.00 -11.82
N LYS A 38 -5.10 0.83 -13.10
CA LYS A 38 -5.71 1.89 -13.89
C LYS A 38 -7.20 2.04 -13.60
N SER A 39 -7.91 0.93 -13.47
CA SER A 39 -9.38 0.89 -13.38
C SER A 39 -9.92 0.90 -11.94
N ASP A 40 -9.08 0.61 -10.94
CA ASP A 40 -9.50 0.46 -9.53
C ASP A 40 -8.64 1.39 -8.64
N PRO A 41 -9.15 2.61 -8.33
CA PRO A 41 -8.45 3.56 -7.47
C PRO A 41 -8.21 3.03 -6.05
N LEU A 42 -9.15 2.27 -5.47
CA LEU A 42 -9.00 1.66 -4.15
C LEU A 42 -7.89 0.61 -4.15
N TYR A 43 -7.81 -0.21 -5.20
CA TYR A 43 -6.71 -1.16 -5.35
C TYR A 43 -5.35 -0.44 -5.47
N ARG A 44 -5.29 0.66 -6.21
CA ARG A 44 -4.08 1.49 -6.33
C ARG A 44 -3.64 2.07 -4.98
N LEU A 45 -4.58 2.62 -4.21
CA LEU A 45 -4.36 3.11 -2.85
C LEU A 45 -3.79 2.00 -1.93
N THR A 46 -4.46 0.84 -1.92
CA THR A 46 -4.06 -0.35 -1.17
C THR A 46 -2.62 -0.78 -1.48
N LEU A 47 -2.27 -0.84 -2.75
CA LEU A 47 -0.90 -1.23 -3.16
C LEU A 47 0.14 -0.21 -2.70
N THR A 48 -0.17 1.08 -2.80
CA THR A 48 0.74 2.15 -2.38
C THR A 48 1.02 2.05 -0.89
N TYR A 49 -0.01 1.94 -0.07
CA TYR A 49 0.13 1.77 1.38
C TYR A 49 0.91 0.50 1.75
N ARG A 50 0.56 -0.66 1.15
CA ARG A 50 1.26 -1.93 1.40
C ARG A 50 2.76 -1.85 1.11
N ARG A 51 3.13 -1.13 0.05
CA ARG A 51 4.54 -0.93 -0.33
C ARG A 51 5.28 -0.04 0.66
N SER A 52 4.65 1.04 1.15
CA SER A 52 5.28 1.92 2.15
C SER A 52 5.54 1.15 3.46
N CYS A 53 4.57 0.41 3.98
CA CYS A 53 4.77 -0.45 5.14
C CYS A 53 5.89 -1.48 4.92
N HIS A 54 5.89 -2.17 3.76
CA HIS A 54 6.93 -3.17 3.47
C HIS A 54 8.33 -2.57 3.48
N ARG A 55 8.52 -1.40 2.87
CA ARG A 55 9.80 -0.67 2.87
C ARG A 55 10.22 -0.26 4.29
N ALA A 56 9.27 0.19 5.13
CA ALA A 56 9.55 0.55 6.50
C ALA A 56 10.06 -0.64 7.33
N PHE A 57 9.46 -1.82 7.19
CA PHE A 57 9.99 -3.03 7.84
C PHE A 57 11.36 -3.44 7.29
N GLN A 58 11.58 -3.29 5.98
CA GLN A 58 12.88 -3.57 5.38
C GLN A 58 13.98 -2.63 5.87
N SER A 59 13.69 -1.34 6.12
CA SER A 59 14.70 -0.36 6.57
C SER A 59 15.29 -0.70 7.94
N ILE A 60 14.56 -1.43 8.78
CA ILE A 60 15.06 -1.95 10.06
C ILE A 60 15.45 -3.43 10.00
N SER A 61 15.65 -3.98 8.79
CA SER A 61 16.03 -5.39 8.55
C SER A 61 15.02 -6.42 9.09
N GLN A 62 13.76 -6.03 9.22
CA GLN A 62 12.67 -6.89 9.70
C GLN A 62 11.77 -7.36 8.56
N LYS A 63 11.13 -8.52 8.75
CA LYS A 63 10.09 -9.01 7.85
C LYS A 63 8.72 -8.54 8.33
N LYS A 64 7.93 -7.97 7.39
CA LYS A 64 6.54 -7.62 7.69
C LYS A 64 5.68 -8.87 7.85
N ASN A 65 5.42 -9.29 9.06
CA ASN A 65 4.57 -10.45 9.41
C ASN A 65 3.12 -10.09 9.73
N VAL A 66 2.80 -8.78 9.78
CA VAL A 66 1.47 -8.28 10.15
C VAL A 66 0.67 -7.91 8.91
N LYS A 67 -0.62 -8.22 8.89
CA LYS A 67 -1.53 -7.81 7.81
C LYS A 67 -1.64 -6.28 7.76
N SER A 68 -1.68 -5.69 6.56
CA SER A 68 -1.70 -4.24 6.39
C SER A 68 -2.92 -3.55 7.01
N LEU A 69 -4.10 -4.16 6.96
CA LEU A 69 -5.29 -3.63 7.65
C LEU A 69 -5.12 -3.58 9.17
N LYS A 70 -4.46 -4.60 9.75
CA LYS A 70 -4.15 -4.60 11.18
C LYS A 70 -3.17 -3.49 11.55
N LEU A 71 -2.18 -3.19 10.70
CA LEU A 71 -1.27 -2.05 10.90
C LEU A 71 -2.02 -0.71 10.81
N LEU A 72 -2.99 -0.61 9.91
CA LEU A 72 -3.86 0.58 9.79
C LEU A 72 -4.73 0.78 11.02
N GLY A 73 -5.09 -0.27 11.76
CA GLY A 73 -6.12 -0.20 12.79
C GLY A 73 -7.54 -0.08 12.21
N LEU A 74 -7.76 -0.58 11.00
CA LEU A 74 -9.03 -0.56 10.27
C LEU A 74 -9.45 -1.97 9.87
N GLU A 75 -10.75 -2.18 9.70
CA GLU A 75 -11.32 -3.47 9.28
C GLU A 75 -11.32 -3.61 7.74
N THR A 76 -11.53 -2.52 7.02
CA THR A 76 -11.69 -2.51 5.57
C THR A 76 -10.85 -1.42 4.88
N TRP A 77 -10.61 -1.59 3.58
CA TRP A 77 -9.95 -0.58 2.75
C TRP A 77 -10.89 0.58 2.40
N GLU A 78 -12.19 0.33 2.42
CA GLU A 78 -13.24 1.31 2.22
C GLU A 78 -13.27 2.34 3.36
N GLU A 79 -12.99 1.92 4.59
CA GLU A 79 -12.81 2.85 5.73
C GLU A 79 -11.62 3.78 5.51
N LEU A 80 -10.50 3.26 5.02
CA LEU A 80 -9.34 4.08 4.66
C LEU A 80 -9.68 5.07 3.55
N SER A 81 -10.44 4.66 2.53
CA SER A 81 -10.84 5.57 1.46
C SER A 81 -11.72 6.70 1.98
N LYS A 82 -12.71 6.41 2.82
CA LYS A 82 -13.56 7.42 3.46
C LYS A 82 -12.75 8.38 4.34
N TYR A 83 -11.78 7.85 5.09
CA TYR A 83 -10.88 8.65 5.89
C TYR A 83 -10.08 9.65 5.05
N PHE A 84 -9.53 9.24 3.91
CA PHE A 84 -8.83 10.16 3.01
C PHE A 84 -9.79 11.15 2.34
N GLU A 85 -10.94 10.69 1.88
CA GLU A 85 -11.93 11.54 1.23
C GLU A 85 -12.39 12.69 2.13
N SER A 86 -12.54 12.44 3.45
CA SER A 86 -12.89 13.46 4.42
C SER A 86 -11.81 14.54 4.62
N GLN A 87 -10.58 14.31 4.14
CA GLN A 87 -9.44 15.20 4.24
C GLN A 87 -9.04 15.81 2.90
N PHE A 88 -9.76 15.53 1.82
CA PHE A 88 -9.46 16.09 0.50
C PHE A 88 -9.59 17.60 0.49
N TYR A 89 -8.67 18.25 -0.19
CA TYR A 89 -8.62 19.71 -0.36
C TYR A 89 -8.17 20.08 -1.77
N ASP A 90 -8.55 21.27 -2.20
CA ASP A 90 -8.19 21.77 -3.52
C ASP A 90 -6.69 22.14 -3.58
N HIS A 91 -6.09 21.92 -4.73
CA HIS A 91 -4.68 22.23 -4.94
C HIS A 91 -4.45 23.75 -4.79
N PRO A 92 -3.54 24.21 -3.90
CA PRO A 92 -3.45 25.61 -3.49
C PRO A 92 -3.07 26.58 -4.63
N LYS A 93 -2.42 26.08 -5.69
CA LYS A 93 -2.02 26.93 -6.83
C LYS A 93 -2.94 26.81 -8.03
N THR A 94 -3.50 25.62 -8.29
CA THR A 94 -4.29 25.35 -9.50
C THR A 94 -5.79 25.30 -9.26
N GLY A 95 -6.23 25.11 -8.00
CA GLY A 95 -7.63 24.88 -7.67
C GLY A 95 -8.14 23.50 -8.08
N GLU A 96 -7.25 22.59 -8.53
CA GLU A 96 -7.63 21.22 -8.88
C GLU A 96 -8.16 20.50 -7.65
N LYS A 97 -9.31 19.82 -7.80
CA LYS A 97 -9.89 19.03 -6.72
C LYS A 97 -9.15 17.72 -6.51
N MET A 98 -8.86 17.40 -5.26
CA MET A 98 -8.30 16.11 -4.90
C MET A 98 -9.38 15.04 -5.04
N THR A 99 -9.07 13.97 -5.76
CA THR A 99 -9.96 12.82 -5.99
C THR A 99 -9.15 11.53 -5.99
N PHE A 100 -9.82 10.37 -5.91
CA PHE A 100 -9.08 9.10 -6.03
C PHE A 100 -8.50 8.89 -7.44
N ASP A 101 -9.02 9.52 -8.47
CA ASP A 101 -8.51 9.37 -9.83
C ASP A 101 -7.15 10.02 -10.01
N ASN A 102 -6.90 11.15 -9.35
CA ASN A 102 -5.59 11.81 -9.39
C ASN A 102 -4.61 11.37 -8.28
N HIS A 103 -4.93 10.27 -7.53
CA HIS A 103 -3.96 9.65 -6.65
C HIS A 103 -2.79 9.04 -7.45
N GLY A 104 -1.57 9.51 -7.22
CA GLY A 104 -0.38 8.99 -7.87
C GLY A 104 0.68 10.07 -8.17
N ARG A 105 1.61 9.74 -9.06
CA ARG A 105 2.86 10.48 -9.27
C ARG A 105 2.73 12.01 -9.40
N TYR A 106 1.70 12.48 -10.07
CA TYR A 106 1.51 13.90 -10.41
C TYR A 106 0.34 14.56 -9.67
N GLY A 107 -0.45 13.78 -8.94
CA GLY A 107 -1.58 14.25 -8.15
C GLY A 107 -1.24 14.29 -6.67
N TRP A 108 -1.97 13.52 -5.85
CA TRP A 108 -1.69 13.46 -4.42
C TRP A 108 -1.10 12.11 -4.00
N HIS A 109 -0.40 12.13 -2.89
CA HIS A 109 0.25 10.97 -2.27
C HIS A 109 -0.36 10.65 -0.91
N ILE A 110 -0.24 9.40 -0.47
CA ILE A 110 -0.35 9.06 0.95
C ILE A 110 0.91 9.58 1.63
N ASP A 111 0.76 10.54 2.50
CA ASP A 111 1.85 11.05 3.35
C ASP A 111 1.70 10.53 4.77
N HIS A 112 2.83 10.31 5.44
CA HIS A 112 2.88 10.02 6.87
C HIS A 112 3.22 11.33 7.61
N ILE A 113 2.32 11.79 8.48
CA ILE A 113 2.49 13.03 9.26
C ILE A 113 3.84 12.99 9.99
N ILE A 114 4.09 11.92 10.73
CA ILE A 114 5.42 11.58 11.24
C ILE A 114 6.02 10.56 10.26
N PRO A 115 7.16 10.89 9.63
CA PRO A 115 7.74 10.05 8.59
C PRO A 115 8.13 8.65 9.07
N LEU A 116 7.90 7.62 8.26
CA LEU A 116 8.32 6.24 8.57
C LEU A 116 9.83 6.09 8.75
N SER A 117 10.62 7.01 8.21
CA SER A 117 12.09 7.02 8.38
C SER A 117 12.56 7.36 9.78
N THR A 118 11.67 7.82 10.67
CA THR A 118 11.99 8.07 12.08
C THR A 118 11.85 6.83 12.95
N ALA A 119 11.31 5.72 12.40
CA ALA A 119 11.16 4.47 13.12
C ALA A 119 12.51 3.78 13.31
N GLU A 120 12.80 3.36 14.52
CA GLU A 120 13.97 2.58 14.89
C GLU A 120 13.62 1.13 15.26
N THR A 121 12.37 0.91 15.67
CA THR A 121 11.86 -0.39 16.14
C THR A 121 10.64 -0.84 15.35
N GLU A 122 10.28 -2.13 15.48
CA GLU A 122 9.05 -2.68 14.91
C GLU A 122 7.80 -1.99 15.51
N GLU A 123 7.82 -1.70 16.80
CA GLU A 123 6.75 -1.01 17.51
C GLU A 123 6.54 0.41 16.96
N ASP A 124 7.61 1.11 16.62
CA ASP A 124 7.52 2.43 16.00
C ASP A 124 6.86 2.33 14.62
N ILE A 125 7.28 1.37 13.78
CA ILE A 125 6.66 1.16 12.48
C ILE A 125 5.17 0.85 12.62
N ILE A 126 4.78 0.00 13.57
CA ILE A 126 3.37 -0.33 13.82
C ILE A 126 2.58 0.95 14.16
N LYS A 127 3.09 1.80 15.03
CA LYS A 127 2.46 3.08 15.40
C LYS A 127 2.39 4.03 14.22
N LEU A 128 3.48 4.18 13.47
CA LEU A 128 3.56 5.11 12.34
C LEU A 128 2.78 4.65 11.11
N CYS A 129 2.48 3.36 10.98
CA CYS A 129 1.62 2.82 9.94
C CYS A 129 0.11 2.97 10.25
N HIS A 130 -0.27 3.40 11.46
CA HIS A 130 -1.68 3.57 11.81
C HIS A 130 -2.33 4.68 10.99
N TYR A 131 -3.64 4.53 10.68
CA TYR A 131 -4.35 5.46 9.79
C TYR A 131 -4.33 6.91 10.28
N THR A 132 -4.30 7.14 11.60
CA THR A 132 -4.24 8.49 12.20
C THR A 132 -2.95 9.24 11.89
N ASN A 133 -1.89 8.53 11.48
CA ASN A 133 -0.63 9.13 11.03
C ASN A 133 -0.60 9.34 9.50
N LEU A 134 -1.70 9.10 8.80
CA LEU A 134 -1.79 9.25 7.36
C LEU A 134 -2.60 10.50 6.98
N GLN A 135 -2.18 11.15 5.91
CA GLN A 135 -2.92 12.26 5.30
C GLN A 135 -2.75 12.25 3.78
N PRO A 136 -3.74 12.74 3.01
CA PRO A 136 -3.53 13.03 1.61
C PRO A 136 -2.72 14.32 1.49
N MET A 137 -1.72 14.33 0.61
CA MET A 137 -0.90 15.51 0.37
C MET A 137 -0.57 15.62 -1.12
N TRP A 138 -0.68 16.81 -1.71
CA TRP A 138 -0.29 17.01 -3.10
C TRP A 138 1.17 16.65 -3.32
N ALA A 139 1.48 16.05 -4.47
CA ALA A 139 2.79 15.47 -4.75
C ALA A 139 3.94 16.48 -4.56
N GLU A 140 3.76 17.74 -5.02
CA GLU A 140 4.77 18.78 -4.85
C GLU A 140 4.99 19.16 -3.37
N GLN A 141 3.91 19.23 -2.59
CA GLN A 141 3.98 19.52 -1.15
C GLN A 141 4.65 18.35 -0.40
N ASN A 142 4.28 17.12 -0.74
CA ASN A 142 4.86 15.93 -0.14
C ASN A 142 6.37 15.81 -0.44
N LEU A 143 6.78 16.12 -1.67
CA LEU A 143 8.20 16.15 -2.04
C LEU A 143 8.96 17.25 -1.28
N SER A 144 8.36 18.43 -1.12
CA SER A 144 8.93 19.54 -0.35
C SER A 144 9.02 19.24 1.14
N LYS A 145 8.00 18.56 1.70
CA LYS A 145 7.99 18.08 3.09
C LYS A 145 9.13 17.11 3.34
N SER A 146 9.36 16.17 2.41
CA SER A 146 10.37 15.10 2.58
C SER A 146 10.18 14.38 3.94
N ASN A 147 11.22 14.28 4.75
CA ASN A 147 11.21 13.64 6.08
C ASN A 147 10.97 14.63 7.23
N LYS A 148 10.47 15.84 6.96
CA LYS A 148 10.18 16.83 8.00
C LYS A 148 8.82 16.56 8.64
N ILE A 149 8.74 16.80 9.93
CA ILE A 149 7.46 16.94 10.63
C ILE A 149 7.07 18.41 10.46
N LEU A 150 5.90 18.66 9.89
CA LEU A 150 5.38 20.03 9.75
C LEU A 150 4.55 20.34 10.99
N ASP A 151 4.84 21.48 11.62
CA ASP A 151 3.98 22.05 12.65
C ASP A 151 2.63 22.42 12.02
N LYS A 152 1.53 22.12 12.74
CA LYS A 152 0.17 22.43 12.29
C LYS A 152 -0.16 23.88 12.56
#